data_61f17c03ac69ec11e7c0daa3dd28b25f
#
_entry.id   61f17c03ac69ec11e7c0daa3dd28b25f
#
_cell.length_a   1.000
_cell.length_b   1.000
_cell.length_c   1.000
_cell.angle_alpha   90.00
_cell.angle_beta   90.00
_cell.angle_gamma   90.00
#
_symmetry.space_group_name_H-M   'P 1'
#
loop_
_entity.id
_entity.type
_entity.pdbx_description
1 polymer ?
#
loop_
_entity_poly.entity_id
_entity_poly.type
_entity_poly.pdbx_seq_one_letter_code
_entity_poly.pdbx_strand_id
1 'polypeptide(L)'
;MEKELKQLKGLLSSPVTEKQHTKEFFRGKIDDHEVILQQCGIGKVNAAIGTVEMIDAYHPDLIVSSGCAGGASTQLKITDVVVGTHYTYHDVYCGEEVTYGQMVGMPAQYEASEKLVQQALSLNSGVGIHAGLIVSGDWFVNSKEKIREILGHFPDALAVDMESCSIAQTCYLYGVPFVSFRIISDIPLIDTDASQYYDFWDRVAEGSFQVTRSFVERL
;
A
#
# COMPACT_ATOMS: atom_id res chain seq x y z
N MET A 1 -2.88 -3.56 9.11
CA MET A 1 -3.45 -4.37 10.22
C MET A 1 -2.62 -4.19 11.50
N GLU A 2 -3.10 -4.63 12.65
CA GLU A 2 -2.37 -4.47 13.93
C GLU A 2 -0.98 -5.12 13.93
N LYS A 3 -0.85 -6.29 13.30
CA LYS A 3 0.45 -6.99 13.16
C LYS A 3 1.47 -6.18 12.36
N GLU A 4 1.05 -5.47 11.31
CA GLU A 4 1.89 -4.57 10.51
C GLU A 4 2.35 -3.37 11.34
N LEU A 5 1.38 -2.69 11.98
CA LEU A 5 1.68 -1.54 12.83
C LEU A 5 2.67 -1.86 13.94
N LYS A 6 2.53 -3.03 14.58
CA LYS A 6 3.43 -3.46 15.65
C LYS A 6 4.89 -3.56 15.18
N GLN A 7 5.13 -4.06 13.98
CA GLN A 7 6.47 -4.18 13.41
C GLN A 7 7.07 -2.80 13.10
N LEU A 8 6.30 -1.92 12.42
CA LEU A 8 6.74 -0.57 12.10
C LEU A 8 6.95 0.28 13.36
N LYS A 9 6.07 0.15 14.37
CA LYS A 9 6.21 0.85 15.65
C LYS A 9 7.49 0.47 16.39
N GLY A 10 7.93 -0.79 16.28
CA GLY A 10 9.19 -1.26 16.84
C GLY A 10 10.43 -0.60 16.24
N LEU A 11 10.31 0.08 15.10
CA LEU A 11 11.39 0.81 14.43
C LEU A 11 11.55 2.25 14.94
N LEU A 12 10.52 2.80 15.60
CA LEU A 12 10.56 4.18 16.09
C LEU A 12 11.41 4.29 17.36
N SER A 13 12.29 5.28 17.38
CA SER A 13 12.96 5.70 18.60
C SER A 13 12.06 6.65 19.39
N SER A 14 11.95 6.41 20.71
CA SER A 14 11.19 7.24 21.65
C SER A 14 9.75 7.55 21.20
N PRO A 15 8.93 6.53 20.86
CA PRO A 15 7.60 6.77 20.33
C PRO A 15 6.67 7.44 21.37
N VAL A 16 5.98 8.50 20.94
CA VAL A 16 4.87 9.13 21.68
C VAL A 16 3.57 8.71 21.02
N THR A 17 2.59 8.31 21.83
CA THR A 17 1.26 7.95 21.33
C THR A 17 0.32 9.14 21.50
N GLU A 18 -0.33 9.53 20.43
CA GLU A 18 -1.36 10.56 20.39
C GLU A 18 -2.66 9.94 19.87
N LYS A 19 -3.80 10.38 20.38
CA LYS A 19 -5.11 9.89 19.94
C LYS A 19 -5.93 11.03 19.39
N GLN A 20 -6.42 10.85 18.15
CA GLN A 20 -7.35 11.78 17.52
C GLN A 20 -8.55 11.00 17.00
N HIS A 21 -9.76 11.42 17.41
CA HIS A 21 -11.01 10.74 17.08
C HIS A 21 -10.93 9.23 17.39
N THR A 22 -10.94 8.38 16.35
CA THR A 22 -10.90 6.92 16.47
C THR A 22 -9.52 6.33 16.17
N LYS A 23 -8.54 7.17 15.79
CA LYS A 23 -7.20 6.74 15.37
C LYS A 23 -6.16 7.01 16.44
N GLU A 24 -5.15 6.16 16.50
CA GLU A 24 -3.94 6.37 17.27
C GLU A 24 -2.78 6.67 16.33
N PHE A 25 -2.00 7.69 16.69
CA PHE A 25 -0.80 8.10 15.99
C PHE A 25 0.41 7.84 16.87
N PHE A 26 1.47 7.33 16.28
CA PHE A 26 2.72 7.05 16.97
C PHE A 26 3.82 7.90 16.32
N ARG A 27 4.21 8.96 17.00
CA ARG A 27 5.24 9.89 16.56
C ARG A 27 6.58 9.48 17.15
N GLY A 28 7.62 9.41 16.32
CA GLY A 28 8.98 9.07 16.74
C GLY A 28 9.97 9.36 15.63
N LYS A 29 11.15 8.77 15.70
CA LYS A 29 12.16 8.91 14.64
C LYS A 29 12.61 7.56 14.14
N ILE A 30 12.95 7.52 12.84
CA ILE A 30 13.77 6.50 12.22
C ILE A 30 15.01 7.24 11.71
N ASP A 31 16.17 6.94 12.28
CA ASP A 31 17.39 7.74 12.13
C ASP A 31 17.12 9.22 12.42
N ASP A 32 17.39 10.13 11.48
CA ASP A 32 17.17 11.57 11.61
C ASP A 32 15.77 12.02 11.15
N HIS A 33 14.96 11.13 10.55
CA HIS A 33 13.65 11.45 10.02
C HIS A 33 12.59 11.39 11.11
N GLU A 34 11.77 12.45 11.21
CA GLU A 34 10.57 12.42 12.01
C GLU A 34 9.51 11.57 11.30
N VAL A 35 8.98 10.56 11.97
CA VAL A 35 8.03 9.60 11.40
C VAL A 35 6.79 9.52 12.28
N ILE A 36 5.64 9.56 11.62
CA ILE A 36 4.35 9.38 12.26
C ILE A 36 3.69 8.16 11.66
N LEU A 37 3.38 7.19 12.51
CA LEU A 37 2.70 5.97 12.10
C LEU A 37 1.23 6.01 12.49
N GLN A 38 0.40 5.45 11.63
CA GLN A 38 -1.03 5.30 11.87
C GLN A 38 -1.50 3.99 11.24
N GLN A 39 -2.42 3.30 11.90
CA GLN A 39 -3.20 2.25 11.28
C GLN A 39 -4.42 2.87 10.60
N CYS A 40 -4.41 2.94 9.27
CA CYS A 40 -5.52 3.55 8.52
C CYS A 40 -6.84 2.76 8.65
N GLY A 41 -6.78 1.44 8.86
CA GLY A 41 -7.93 0.53 8.80
C GLY A 41 -8.05 -0.12 7.42
N ILE A 42 -9.06 -0.97 7.23
CA ILE A 42 -9.28 -1.71 5.99
C ILE A 42 -10.32 -1.00 5.12
N GLY A 43 -10.03 -0.94 3.82
CA GLY A 43 -10.92 -0.40 2.80
C GLY A 43 -10.80 1.09 2.54
N LYS A 44 -11.41 1.53 1.45
CA LYS A 44 -11.25 2.86 0.85
C LYS A 44 -11.59 4.00 1.80
N VAL A 45 -12.72 3.90 2.50
CA VAL A 45 -13.18 4.98 3.40
C VAL A 45 -12.26 5.12 4.60
N ASN A 46 -11.88 4.01 5.25
CA ASN A 46 -10.97 4.04 6.39
C ASN A 46 -9.60 4.62 6.02
N ALA A 47 -9.09 4.24 4.86
CA ALA A 47 -7.80 4.70 4.35
C ALA A 47 -7.84 6.20 4.01
N ALA A 48 -8.90 6.68 3.34
CA ALA A 48 -9.07 8.09 3.03
C ALA A 48 -9.18 8.95 4.29
N ILE A 49 -10.05 8.58 5.25
CA ILE A 49 -10.21 9.32 6.52
C ILE A 49 -8.87 9.36 7.27
N GLY A 50 -8.18 8.22 7.40
CA GLY A 50 -6.90 8.19 8.09
C GLY A 50 -5.85 9.08 7.43
N THR A 51 -5.83 9.12 6.10
CA THR A 51 -4.91 9.99 5.35
C THR A 51 -5.22 11.47 5.55
N VAL A 52 -6.50 11.86 5.54
CA VAL A 52 -6.93 13.24 5.83
C VAL A 52 -6.51 13.64 7.24
N GLU A 53 -6.81 12.81 8.25
CA GLU A 53 -6.42 13.08 9.65
C GLU A 53 -4.89 13.23 9.80
N MET A 54 -4.11 12.40 9.10
CA MET A 54 -2.64 12.49 9.09
C MET A 54 -2.16 13.81 8.47
N ILE A 55 -2.72 14.19 7.32
CA ILE A 55 -2.31 15.40 6.59
C ILE A 55 -2.67 16.65 7.40
N ASP A 56 -3.90 16.72 7.92
CA ASP A 56 -4.40 17.90 8.64
C ASP A 56 -3.68 18.11 9.99
N ALA A 57 -3.31 17.01 10.66
CA ALA A 57 -2.68 17.09 11.98
C ALA A 57 -1.16 17.34 11.93
N TYR A 58 -0.48 16.78 10.92
CA TYR A 58 0.98 16.69 10.93
C TYR A 58 1.66 17.32 9.71
N HIS A 59 0.91 17.67 8.66
CA HIS A 59 1.44 18.29 7.43
C HIS A 59 2.68 17.58 6.87
N PRO A 60 2.63 16.26 6.62
CA PRO A 60 3.79 15.48 6.21
C PRO A 60 4.29 15.90 4.83
N ASP A 61 5.62 15.84 4.63
CA ASP A 61 6.25 16.05 3.32
C ASP A 61 6.03 14.88 2.36
N LEU A 62 5.73 13.69 2.91
CA LEU A 62 5.53 12.45 2.18
C LEU A 62 4.60 11.52 2.97
N ILE A 63 3.64 10.90 2.28
CA ILE A 63 2.89 9.75 2.79
C ILE A 63 3.46 8.46 2.21
N VAL A 64 3.83 7.53 3.11
CA VAL A 64 4.24 6.17 2.76
C VAL A 64 3.18 5.20 3.27
N SER A 65 2.58 4.43 2.36
CA SER A 65 1.72 3.31 2.74
C SER A 65 2.53 2.02 2.75
N SER A 66 2.43 1.25 3.82
CA SER A 66 3.09 -0.06 3.92
C SER A 66 2.09 -1.10 4.42
N GLY A 67 2.04 -2.23 3.74
CA GLY A 67 1.09 -3.30 4.06
C GLY A 67 1.24 -4.49 3.14
N CYS A 68 0.35 -5.47 3.30
CA CYS A 68 0.31 -6.65 2.44
C CYS A 68 -0.64 -6.46 1.25
N ALA A 69 -0.44 -7.27 0.22
CA ALA A 69 -1.30 -7.33 -0.96
C ALA A 69 -1.26 -8.72 -1.59
N GLY A 70 -2.32 -9.06 -2.33
CA GLY A 70 -2.30 -10.20 -3.24
C GLY A 70 -1.47 -9.90 -4.48
N GLY A 71 -0.61 -10.83 -4.88
CA GLY A 71 0.17 -10.74 -6.11
C GLY A 71 -0.72 -11.00 -7.35
N ALA A 72 -0.68 -10.07 -8.31
CA ALA A 72 -1.44 -10.17 -9.55
C ALA A 72 -0.63 -10.82 -10.71
N SER A 73 0.57 -11.30 -10.45
CA SER A 73 1.44 -11.99 -11.39
C SER A 73 2.02 -13.27 -10.79
N THR A 74 2.07 -14.35 -11.57
CA THR A 74 2.71 -15.61 -11.17
C THR A 74 4.25 -15.55 -11.16
N GLN A 75 4.84 -14.45 -11.61
CA GLN A 75 6.28 -14.23 -11.54
C GLN A 75 6.74 -13.73 -10.17
N LEU A 76 5.80 -13.18 -9.38
CA LEU A 76 6.06 -12.74 -8.02
C LEU A 76 6.17 -13.94 -7.05
N LYS A 77 6.87 -13.71 -5.96
CA LYS A 77 6.99 -14.67 -4.86
C LYS A 77 6.39 -14.08 -3.59
N ILE A 78 5.96 -14.96 -2.69
CA ILE A 78 5.59 -14.55 -1.34
C ILE A 78 6.79 -13.83 -0.71
N THR A 79 6.55 -12.72 -0.06
CA THR A 79 7.51 -11.76 0.51
C THR A 79 8.17 -10.80 -0.48
N ASP A 80 8.02 -10.97 -1.78
CA ASP A 80 8.41 -9.90 -2.72
C ASP A 80 7.66 -8.61 -2.37
N VAL A 81 8.26 -7.48 -2.69
CA VAL A 81 7.67 -6.16 -2.46
C VAL A 81 7.33 -5.50 -3.78
N VAL A 82 6.09 -5.09 -3.94
CA VAL A 82 5.66 -4.23 -5.05
C VAL A 82 5.65 -2.79 -4.57
N VAL A 83 6.45 -1.94 -5.23
CA VAL A 83 6.43 -0.49 -5.09
C VAL A 83 5.50 0.07 -6.16
N GLY A 84 4.44 0.78 -5.73
CA GLY A 84 3.47 1.33 -6.66
C GLY A 84 4.06 2.46 -7.50
N THR A 85 3.99 2.32 -8.83
CA THR A 85 4.27 3.41 -9.77
C THR A 85 3.00 4.20 -10.06
N HIS A 86 1.89 3.48 -10.18
CA HIS A 86 0.56 3.99 -10.45
C HIS A 86 -0.46 3.28 -9.58
N TYR A 87 -1.59 3.95 -9.31
CA TYR A 87 -2.69 3.44 -8.51
C TYR A 87 -4.00 3.70 -9.20
N THR A 88 -4.89 2.70 -9.25
CA THR A 88 -6.26 2.84 -9.76
C THR A 88 -7.22 1.95 -9.01
N TYR A 89 -8.53 2.17 -9.17
CA TYR A 89 -9.55 1.31 -8.57
C TYR A 89 -9.91 0.15 -9.49
N HIS A 90 -10.01 -1.06 -8.94
CA HIS A 90 -10.51 -2.21 -9.69
C HIS A 90 -12.02 -2.45 -9.55
N ASP A 91 -12.69 -1.67 -8.72
CA ASP A 91 -14.11 -1.81 -8.39
C ASP A 91 -14.94 -0.53 -8.67
N VAL A 92 -14.41 0.38 -9.49
CA VAL A 92 -15.07 1.63 -9.88
C VAL A 92 -15.49 1.57 -11.34
N TYR A 93 -16.75 1.90 -11.59
CA TYR A 93 -17.30 2.10 -12.93
C TYR A 93 -18.21 3.32 -12.96
N CYS A 94 -17.84 4.33 -13.70
CA CYS A 94 -18.57 5.59 -13.85
C CYS A 94 -19.13 5.83 -15.27
N GLY A 95 -19.41 4.73 -16.00
CA GLY A 95 -19.92 4.77 -17.37
C GLY A 95 -18.83 4.75 -18.42
N GLU A 96 -19.25 4.79 -19.70
CA GLU A 96 -18.34 4.64 -20.86
C GLU A 96 -17.55 5.91 -21.21
N GLU A 97 -17.89 7.03 -20.59
CA GLU A 97 -17.22 8.33 -20.84
C GLU A 97 -15.84 8.43 -20.16
N VAL A 98 -15.55 7.54 -19.22
CA VAL A 98 -14.28 7.48 -18.49
C VAL A 98 -13.73 6.06 -18.49
N THR A 99 -12.42 5.92 -18.26
CA THR A 99 -11.77 4.62 -18.17
C THR A 99 -12.30 3.81 -16.97
N TYR A 100 -12.40 2.50 -17.09
CA TYR A 100 -12.70 1.63 -15.96
C TYR A 100 -11.69 1.85 -14.82
N GLY A 101 -12.17 1.99 -13.60
CA GLY A 101 -11.35 2.37 -12.45
C GLY A 101 -11.25 3.87 -12.18
N GLN A 102 -11.68 4.71 -13.14
CA GLN A 102 -11.62 6.16 -13.02
C GLN A 102 -12.90 6.75 -12.41
N MET A 103 -12.73 7.65 -11.44
CA MET A 103 -13.79 8.54 -10.97
C MET A 103 -13.95 9.72 -11.94
N VAL A 104 -15.19 10.15 -12.23
CA VAL A 104 -15.45 11.34 -13.06
C VAL A 104 -14.74 12.56 -12.46
N GLY A 105 -14.02 13.29 -13.29
CA GLY A 105 -13.28 14.49 -12.89
C GLY A 105 -11.96 14.22 -12.19
N MET A 106 -11.54 12.96 -12.08
CA MET A 106 -10.26 12.56 -11.52
C MET A 106 -9.34 11.92 -12.58
N PRO A 107 -8.03 11.84 -12.34
CA PRO A 107 -7.12 11.07 -13.21
C PRO A 107 -7.56 9.60 -13.31
N ALA A 108 -7.26 8.97 -14.45
CA ALA A 108 -7.49 7.52 -14.62
C ALA A 108 -6.61 6.69 -13.68
N GLN A 109 -5.43 7.19 -13.39
CA GLN A 109 -4.47 6.60 -12.44
C GLN A 109 -3.78 7.72 -11.67
N TYR A 110 -3.44 7.47 -10.41
CA TYR A 110 -2.61 8.35 -9.59
C TYR A 110 -1.17 7.87 -9.65
N GLU A 111 -0.22 8.79 -9.76
CA GLU A 111 1.20 8.48 -9.96
C GLU A 111 2.00 8.66 -8.68
N ALA A 112 2.94 7.75 -8.42
CA ALA A 112 4.00 7.98 -7.44
C ALA A 112 5.10 8.86 -8.06
N SER A 113 5.90 9.52 -7.20
CA SER A 113 7.10 10.20 -7.68
C SER A 113 8.11 9.19 -8.24
N GLU A 114 8.54 9.37 -9.48
CA GLU A 114 9.55 8.52 -10.12
C GLU A 114 10.83 8.45 -9.27
N LYS A 115 11.27 9.58 -8.68
CA LYS A 115 12.43 9.63 -7.79
C LYS A 115 12.27 8.66 -6.61
N LEU A 116 11.11 8.61 -5.95
CA LEU A 116 10.85 7.72 -4.82
C LEU A 116 10.82 6.25 -5.26
N VAL A 117 10.25 5.97 -6.41
CA VAL A 117 10.23 4.60 -6.99
C VAL A 117 11.66 4.12 -7.30
N GLN A 118 12.48 4.95 -7.96
CA GLN A 118 13.87 4.60 -8.26
C GLN A 118 14.71 4.42 -6.99
N GLN A 119 14.48 5.24 -5.98
CA GLN A 119 15.13 5.09 -4.68
C GLN A 119 14.76 3.74 -4.04
N ALA A 120 13.48 3.36 -4.08
CA ALA A 120 13.03 2.07 -3.56
C ALA A 120 13.66 0.88 -4.31
N LEU A 121 13.72 0.95 -5.65
CA LEU A 121 14.35 -0.09 -6.48
C LEU A 121 15.86 -0.24 -6.25
N SER A 122 16.52 0.82 -5.77
CA SER A 122 17.96 0.80 -5.45
C SER A 122 18.29 0.16 -4.10
N LEU A 123 17.28 -0.20 -3.31
CA LEU A 123 17.49 -0.81 -2.00
C LEU A 123 18.07 -2.23 -2.16
N ASN A 124 19.09 -2.52 -1.37
CA ASN A 124 19.61 -3.88 -1.26
C ASN A 124 18.81 -4.62 -0.17
N SER A 125 17.82 -5.37 -0.57
CA SER A 125 16.98 -6.18 0.31
C SER A 125 17.17 -7.68 0.04
N GLY A 126 16.95 -8.52 1.00
CA GLY A 126 17.01 -9.98 0.81
C GLY A 126 15.82 -10.54 0.00
N VAL A 127 14.89 -9.68 -0.48
CA VAL A 127 13.68 -10.03 -1.22
C VAL A 127 13.63 -9.29 -2.55
N GLY A 128 12.83 -9.78 -3.51
CA GLY A 128 12.59 -9.09 -4.78
C GLY A 128 11.83 -7.79 -4.57
N ILE A 129 12.27 -6.70 -5.20
CA ILE A 129 11.55 -5.44 -5.26
C ILE A 129 11.14 -5.19 -6.70
N HIS A 130 9.85 -5.01 -6.93
CA HIS A 130 9.25 -4.80 -8.25
C HIS A 130 8.50 -3.48 -8.27
N ALA A 131 8.57 -2.75 -9.37
CA ALA A 131 7.79 -1.52 -9.54
C ALA A 131 6.66 -1.74 -10.53
N GLY A 132 5.44 -1.29 -10.21
CA GLY A 132 4.31 -1.47 -11.10
C GLY A 132 2.98 -0.94 -10.58
N LEU A 133 1.93 -1.23 -11.34
CA LEU A 133 0.56 -0.83 -11.03
C LEU A 133 0.03 -1.61 -9.82
N ILE A 134 -0.51 -0.87 -8.84
CA ILE A 134 -1.30 -1.42 -7.73
C ILE A 134 -2.77 -1.05 -7.98
N VAL A 135 -3.65 -2.04 -7.96
CA VAL A 135 -5.09 -1.84 -8.11
C VAL A 135 -5.80 -2.08 -6.79
N SER A 136 -6.70 -1.15 -6.40
CA SER A 136 -7.37 -1.18 -5.09
C SER A 136 -8.88 -1.27 -5.22
N GLY A 137 -9.53 -1.91 -4.26
CA GLY A 137 -10.99 -1.95 -4.15
C GLY A 137 -11.46 -2.54 -2.82
N ASP A 138 -12.73 -2.34 -2.47
CA ASP A 138 -13.30 -2.88 -1.23
C ASP A 138 -13.69 -4.37 -1.39
N TRP A 139 -12.73 -5.17 -1.85
CA TRP A 139 -12.88 -6.60 -2.09
C TRP A 139 -11.63 -7.38 -1.70
N PHE A 140 -11.77 -8.35 -0.79
CA PHE A 140 -10.71 -9.30 -0.51
C PHE A 140 -10.63 -10.34 -1.64
N VAL A 141 -9.61 -10.19 -2.50
CA VAL A 141 -9.45 -11.02 -3.70
C VAL A 141 -8.81 -12.35 -3.32
N ASN A 142 -9.62 -13.36 -3.12
CA ASN A 142 -9.21 -14.70 -2.68
C ASN A 142 -9.53 -15.81 -3.69
N SER A 143 -9.84 -15.48 -4.94
CA SER A 143 -10.16 -16.47 -5.97
C SER A 143 -9.52 -16.16 -7.32
N LYS A 144 -9.25 -17.23 -8.10
CA LYS A 144 -8.74 -17.12 -9.46
C LYS A 144 -9.68 -16.40 -10.40
N GLU A 145 -10.97 -16.56 -10.22
CA GLU A 145 -11.99 -15.91 -11.03
C GLU A 145 -11.92 -14.40 -10.84
N LYS A 146 -11.87 -13.94 -9.58
CA LYS A 146 -11.87 -12.51 -9.29
C LYS A 146 -10.58 -11.82 -9.74
N ILE A 147 -9.42 -12.44 -9.51
CA ILE A 147 -8.17 -11.85 -9.98
C ILE A 147 -8.10 -11.82 -11.52
N ARG A 148 -8.63 -12.82 -12.22
CA ARG A 148 -8.70 -12.82 -13.70
C ARG A 148 -9.63 -11.74 -14.24
N GLU A 149 -10.79 -11.53 -13.58
CA GLU A 149 -11.70 -10.43 -13.90
C GLU A 149 -10.95 -9.08 -13.81
N ILE A 150 -10.24 -8.84 -12.70
CA ILE A 150 -9.44 -7.63 -12.49
C ILE A 150 -8.36 -7.48 -13.57
N LEU A 151 -7.63 -8.55 -13.86
CA LEU A 151 -6.58 -8.54 -14.90
C LEU A 151 -7.14 -8.38 -16.32
N GLY A 152 -8.42 -8.68 -16.54
CA GLY A 152 -9.11 -8.36 -17.79
C GLY A 152 -9.21 -6.85 -18.04
N HIS A 153 -9.28 -6.04 -17.00
CA HIS A 153 -9.29 -4.58 -17.07
C HIS A 153 -7.89 -3.97 -16.89
N PHE A 154 -7.03 -4.62 -16.10
CA PHE A 154 -5.70 -4.13 -15.72
C PHE A 154 -4.63 -5.23 -15.92
N PRO A 155 -4.29 -5.55 -17.18
CA PRO A 155 -3.36 -6.65 -17.49
C PRO A 155 -1.95 -6.46 -16.92
N ASP A 156 -1.55 -5.21 -16.67
CA ASP A 156 -0.23 -4.86 -16.13
C ASP A 156 -0.20 -4.71 -14.61
N ALA A 157 -1.30 -5.01 -13.91
CA ALA A 157 -1.33 -4.95 -12.46
C ALA A 157 -0.35 -5.97 -11.85
N LEU A 158 0.44 -5.52 -10.86
CA LEU A 158 1.34 -6.39 -10.10
C LEU A 158 0.81 -6.75 -8.73
N ALA A 159 0.02 -5.88 -8.11
CA ALA A 159 -0.57 -6.15 -6.80
C ALA A 159 -2.01 -5.66 -6.71
N VAL A 160 -2.80 -6.34 -5.87
CA VAL A 160 -4.17 -5.98 -5.54
C VAL A 160 -4.30 -5.81 -4.04
N ASP A 161 -4.86 -4.66 -3.62
CA ASP A 161 -5.08 -4.32 -2.22
C ASP A 161 -6.43 -3.63 -2.00
N MET A 162 -6.63 -3.05 -0.83
CA MET A 162 -7.89 -2.39 -0.48
C MET A 162 -7.73 -0.89 -0.14
N GLU A 163 -6.51 -0.33 -0.16
CA GLU A 163 -6.24 1.01 0.38
C GLU A 163 -5.42 1.93 -0.52
N SER A 164 -4.41 1.41 -1.23
CA SER A 164 -3.38 2.24 -1.89
C SER A 164 -3.96 3.32 -2.78
N CYS A 165 -4.94 3.00 -3.62
CA CYS A 165 -5.53 3.98 -4.54
C CYS A 165 -6.30 5.08 -3.80
N SER A 166 -7.02 4.78 -2.71
CA SER A 166 -7.76 5.80 -1.96
C SER A 166 -6.82 6.72 -1.16
N ILE A 167 -5.69 6.20 -0.67
CA ILE A 167 -4.63 7.04 -0.10
C ILE A 167 -4.02 7.93 -1.19
N ALA A 168 -3.67 7.34 -2.35
CA ALA A 168 -3.13 8.08 -3.49
C ALA A 168 -4.06 9.19 -3.97
N GLN A 169 -5.37 8.91 -4.08
CA GLN A 169 -6.37 9.92 -4.43
C GLN A 169 -6.44 11.04 -3.40
N THR A 170 -6.43 10.71 -2.11
CA THR A 170 -6.44 11.71 -1.04
C THR A 170 -5.19 12.57 -1.10
N CYS A 171 -4.01 11.96 -1.24
CA CYS A 171 -2.75 12.68 -1.39
C CYS A 171 -2.74 13.59 -2.63
N TYR A 172 -3.27 13.11 -3.76
CA TYR A 172 -3.43 13.92 -4.97
C TYR A 172 -4.29 15.18 -4.71
N LEU A 173 -5.43 15.02 -4.03
CA LEU A 173 -6.33 16.13 -3.72
C LEU A 173 -5.72 17.17 -2.76
N TYR A 174 -4.82 16.72 -1.86
CA TYR A 174 -4.12 17.56 -0.89
C TYR A 174 -2.74 18.05 -1.38
N GLY A 175 -2.27 17.57 -2.53
CA GLY A 175 -0.96 17.94 -3.08
C GLY A 175 0.22 17.37 -2.29
N VAL A 176 0.04 16.24 -1.60
CA VAL A 176 1.08 15.57 -0.81
C VAL A 176 1.67 14.40 -1.62
N PRO A 177 3.00 14.28 -1.75
CA PRO A 177 3.64 13.13 -2.39
C PRO A 177 3.25 11.82 -1.71
N PHE A 178 3.14 10.74 -2.51
CA PHE A 178 2.75 9.42 -2.03
C PHE A 178 3.55 8.29 -2.68
N VAL A 179 3.83 7.25 -1.91
CA VAL A 179 4.34 5.97 -2.40
C VAL A 179 3.81 4.81 -1.56
N SER A 180 3.49 3.68 -2.19
CA SER A 180 3.03 2.47 -1.52
C SER A 180 4.02 1.32 -1.69
N PHE A 181 4.27 0.59 -0.60
CA PHE A 181 5.02 -0.66 -0.54
C PHE A 181 4.06 -1.78 -0.15
N ARG A 182 3.91 -2.76 -1.03
CA ARG A 182 3.03 -3.91 -0.81
C ARG A 182 3.84 -5.20 -0.79
N ILE A 183 3.86 -5.84 0.37
CA ILE A 183 4.48 -7.15 0.57
C ILE A 183 3.50 -8.20 0.07
N ILE A 184 3.94 -9.05 -0.84
CA ILE A 184 3.09 -10.11 -1.40
C ILE A 184 2.87 -11.19 -0.35
N SER A 185 1.63 -11.29 0.11
CA SER A 185 1.19 -12.29 1.10
C SER A 185 0.69 -13.58 0.46
N ASP A 186 0.13 -13.47 -0.72
CA ASP A 186 -0.51 -14.55 -1.47
C ASP A 186 -0.55 -14.22 -2.96
N ILE A 187 -0.77 -15.23 -3.79
CA ILE A 187 -0.93 -15.05 -5.25
C ILE A 187 -2.24 -15.74 -5.66
N PRO A 188 -3.37 -15.00 -5.73
CA PRO A 188 -4.69 -15.57 -6.02
C PRO A 188 -4.79 -16.32 -7.34
N LEU A 189 -3.85 -16.08 -8.30
CA LEU A 189 -3.76 -16.84 -9.55
C LEU A 189 -3.40 -18.32 -9.34
N ILE A 190 -2.71 -18.66 -8.26
CA ILE A 190 -2.27 -20.03 -7.94
C ILE A 190 -2.89 -20.56 -6.63
N ASP A 191 -3.21 -19.69 -5.68
CA ASP A 191 -3.89 -20.02 -4.43
C ASP A 191 -5.41 -20.04 -4.63
N THR A 192 -6.09 -21.06 -4.14
CA THR A 192 -7.52 -21.23 -4.37
C THR A 192 -8.42 -20.95 -3.18
N ASP A 193 -7.83 -20.84 -1.98
CA ASP A 193 -8.55 -20.78 -0.71
C ASP A 193 -7.92 -19.82 0.32
N ALA A 194 -7.09 -18.91 -0.16
CA ALA A 194 -6.33 -17.96 0.65
C ALA A 194 -5.37 -18.64 1.67
N SER A 195 -4.97 -19.88 1.44
CA SER A 195 -4.07 -20.58 2.35
C SER A 195 -2.73 -19.88 2.48
N GLN A 196 -2.18 -19.34 1.38
CA GLN A 196 -0.95 -18.58 1.38
C GLN A 196 -1.06 -17.32 2.26
N TYR A 197 -2.18 -16.61 2.22
CA TYR A 197 -2.43 -15.44 3.05
C TYR A 197 -2.39 -15.77 4.54
N TYR A 198 -3.05 -16.86 4.97
CA TYR A 198 -3.03 -17.28 6.37
C TYR A 198 -1.65 -17.75 6.80
N ASP A 199 -0.98 -18.57 5.97
CA ASP A 199 0.38 -19.06 6.22
C ASP A 199 1.41 -17.91 6.31
N PHE A 200 1.25 -16.86 5.49
CA PHE A 200 2.09 -15.67 5.56
C PHE A 200 2.06 -15.03 6.95
N TRP A 201 0.87 -14.83 7.51
CA TRP A 201 0.73 -14.21 8.82
C TRP A 201 1.25 -15.08 9.97
N ASP A 202 1.24 -16.38 9.80
CA ASP A 202 1.70 -17.32 10.83
C ASP A 202 3.21 -17.53 10.81
N ARG A 203 3.86 -17.38 9.63
CA ARG A 203 5.25 -17.82 9.46
C ARG A 203 6.21 -16.74 8.96
N VAL A 204 5.75 -15.76 8.21
CA VAL A 204 6.63 -14.94 7.36
C VAL A 204 6.55 -13.45 7.67
N ALA A 205 5.48 -12.97 8.31
CA ALA A 205 5.23 -11.54 8.50
C ALA A 205 6.32 -10.83 9.34
N GLU A 206 7.06 -11.57 10.16
CA GLU A 206 8.15 -11.01 10.95
C GLU A 206 9.35 -10.66 10.04
N GLY A 207 9.76 -9.39 10.06
CA GLY A 207 10.83 -8.87 9.21
C GLY A 207 10.44 -8.44 7.80
N SER A 208 9.21 -8.70 7.36
CA SER A 208 8.75 -8.35 6.01
C SER A 208 8.73 -6.84 5.72
N PHE A 209 8.72 -6.00 6.76
CA PHE A 209 8.68 -4.53 6.63
C PHE A 209 10.06 -3.86 6.57
N GLN A 210 11.15 -4.64 6.45
CA GLN A 210 12.51 -4.10 6.38
C GLN A 210 12.73 -3.23 5.12
N VAL A 211 12.07 -3.54 4.00
CA VAL A 211 12.17 -2.72 2.78
C VAL A 211 11.63 -1.31 3.05
N THR A 212 10.46 -1.19 3.70
CA THR A 212 9.88 0.10 4.06
C THR A 212 10.80 0.86 5.03
N ARG A 213 11.36 0.18 6.03
CA ARG A 213 12.34 0.76 6.94
C ARG A 213 13.55 1.32 6.18
N SER A 214 14.21 0.46 5.38
CA SER A 214 15.40 0.86 4.61
C SER A 214 15.13 1.98 3.61
N PHE A 215 13.89 2.10 3.14
CA PHE A 215 13.47 3.22 2.33
C PHE A 215 13.43 4.52 3.15
N VAL A 216 12.78 4.50 4.33
CA VAL A 216 12.69 5.68 5.20
C VAL A 216 14.07 6.13 5.68
N GLU A 217 14.97 5.20 6.00
CA GLU A 217 16.37 5.51 6.41
C GLU A 217 17.19 6.23 5.31
N ARG A 218 16.70 6.24 4.06
CA ARG A 218 17.40 6.86 2.91
C ARG A 218 16.68 8.08 2.32
N LEU A 219 15.59 8.54 2.92
CA LEU A 219 14.91 9.76 2.49
C LEU A 219 15.79 10.98 2.75
#